data_1dc8dac666915ab574b2c0ca8403b55e
#
_entry.id   1dc8dac666915ab574b2c0ca8403b55e
#
_cell.length_a   1.000
_cell.length_b   1.000
_cell.length_c   1.000
_cell.angle_alpha   90.00
_cell.angle_beta   90.00
_cell.angle_gamma   90.00
#
_symmetry.space_group_name_H-M   'P 1'
#
loop_
_entity.id
_entity.type
_entity.pdbx_description
1 polymer ?
#
loop_
_entity_poly.entity_id
_entity_poly.type
_entity_poly.pdbx_seq_one_letter_code
_entity_poly.pdbx_strand_id
1 'polypeptide(L)'
;MENKEFILCAAIMWGDVIISGYRHGDCYKTLDALVEDIPERTYPGREHQGFLTSKNRYVDRKEGWKIASENNQIKFGKEASDNGDDSELISENLY
;
A
#
# COMPACT_ATOMS: atom_id res chain seq x y z
N MET A 1 24.30 -10.83 5.94
CA MET A 1 23.39 -9.77 6.41
C MET A 1 22.01 -9.98 5.83
N GLU A 2 21.01 -10.05 6.69
CA GLU A 2 19.65 -10.18 6.23
C GLU A 2 19.14 -8.86 5.68
N ASN A 3 18.54 -8.89 4.50
CA ASN A 3 17.87 -7.72 3.95
C ASN A 3 16.48 -7.62 4.59
N LYS A 4 16.35 -6.67 5.49
CA LYS A 4 15.10 -6.43 6.15
C LYS A 4 14.09 -5.85 5.16
N GLU A 5 12.92 -6.45 5.10
CA GLU A 5 11.85 -5.94 4.25
C GLU A 5 11.27 -4.66 4.86
N PHE A 6 11.07 -3.64 4.02
CA PHE A 6 10.44 -2.39 4.44
C PHE A 6 9.49 -1.89 3.36
N ILE A 7 8.63 -0.95 3.72
CA ILE A 7 7.65 -0.38 2.79
C ILE A 7 8.32 0.64 1.89
N LEU A 8 8.13 0.52 0.59
CA LEU A 8 8.63 1.49 -0.39
C LEU A 8 7.58 2.56 -0.70
N CYS A 9 6.38 2.16 -1.04
CA CYS A 9 5.34 3.09 -1.48
C CYS A 9 3.98 2.42 -1.49
N ALA A 10 2.95 3.21 -1.73
CA ALA A 10 1.60 2.71 -1.90
C ALA A 10 1.49 1.86 -3.17
N ALA A 11 0.57 0.92 -3.17
CA ALA A 11 0.30 0.07 -4.31
C ALA A 11 -1.16 -0.36 -4.33
N ILE A 12 -1.66 -0.68 -5.51
CA ILE A 12 -2.97 -1.31 -5.66
C ILE A 12 -2.79 -2.58 -6.49
N MET A 13 -3.64 -3.55 -6.26
CA MET A 13 -3.63 -4.80 -7.01
C MET A 13 -4.79 -4.78 -8.00
N TRP A 14 -4.47 -4.84 -9.28
CA TRP A 14 -5.48 -4.91 -10.34
C TRP A 14 -5.31 -6.24 -11.07
N GLY A 15 -6.18 -7.21 -10.73
CA GLY A 15 -5.98 -8.57 -11.17
C GLY A 15 -4.66 -9.10 -10.63
N ASP A 16 -3.77 -9.51 -11.51
CA ASP A 16 -2.44 -10.00 -11.13
C ASP A 16 -1.36 -8.95 -11.28
N VAL A 17 -1.75 -7.69 -11.48
CA VAL A 17 -0.81 -6.60 -11.73
C VAL A 17 -0.72 -5.69 -10.52
N ILE A 18 0.51 -5.41 -10.07
CA ILE A 18 0.78 -4.47 -8.99
C ILE A 18 1.04 -3.10 -9.62
N ILE A 19 0.26 -2.10 -9.21
CA ILE A 19 0.44 -0.74 -9.67
C ILE A 19 0.85 0.10 -8.47
N SER A 20 2.06 0.66 -8.51
CA SER A 20 2.61 1.43 -7.41
C SER A 20 2.56 2.92 -7.67
N GLY A 21 2.65 3.71 -6.62
CA GLY A 21 2.67 5.15 -6.68
C GLY A 21 3.02 5.73 -5.33
N TYR A 22 3.22 7.04 -5.27
CA TYR A 22 3.57 7.70 -4.01
C TYR A 22 2.46 7.53 -2.97
N ARG A 23 1.23 7.77 -3.42
CA ARG A 23 0.02 7.53 -2.60
C ARG A 23 -0.97 6.71 -3.40
N HIS A 24 -1.98 6.18 -2.75
CA HIS A 24 -2.98 5.36 -3.45
C HIS A 24 -3.67 6.14 -4.59
N GLY A 25 -3.92 7.43 -4.40
CA GLY A 25 -4.47 8.27 -5.48
C GLY A 25 -3.59 8.26 -6.72
N ASP A 26 -2.27 8.26 -6.55
CA ASP A 26 -1.33 8.21 -7.67
C ASP A 26 -1.37 6.85 -8.36
N CYS A 27 -1.60 5.79 -7.60
CA CYS A 27 -1.76 4.44 -8.16
C CYS A 27 -2.95 4.41 -9.12
N TYR A 28 -4.07 5.00 -8.73
CA TYR A 28 -5.26 5.05 -9.57
C TYR A 28 -5.05 5.92 -10.81
N LYS A 29 -4.31 7.01 -10.70
CA LYS A 29 -3.95 7.83 -11.86
C LYS A 29 -3.11 7.04 -12.84
N THR A 30 -2.18 6.26 -12.34
CA THR A 30 -1.34 5.40 -13.18
C THR A 30 -2.19 4.34 -13.89
N LEU A 31 -3.11 3.72 -13.16
CA LEU A 31 -4.01 2.74 -13.75
C LEU A 31 -4.84 3.35 -14.87
N ASP A 32 -5.41 4.53 -14.63
CA ASP A 32 -6.21 5.23 -15.63
C ASP A 32 -5.40 5.59 -16.88
N ALA A 33 -4.11 5.86 -16.71
CA ALA A 33 -3.23 6.17 -17.83
C ALA A 33 -2.83 4.94 -18.63
N LEU A 34 -2.77 3.79 -17.99
CA LEU A 34 -2.33 2.54 -18.62
C LEU A 34 -3.46 1.81 -19.34
N VAL A 35 -4.67 1.92 -18.85
CA VAL A 35 -5.80 1.14 -19.34
C VAL A 35 -6.94 2.08 -19.69
N GLU A 36 -7.36 2.03 -20.96
CA GLU A 36 -8.55 2.75 -21.40
C GLU A 36 -9.79 1.94 -21.04
N ASP A 37 -10.87 2.63 -20.71
CA ASP A 37 -12.17 2.01 -20.47
C ASP A 37 -12.14 0.84 -19.47
N ILE A 38 -11.58 1.11 -18.28
CA ILE A 38 -11.56 0.10 -17.21
C ILE A 38 -13.00 -0.23 -16.82
N PRO A 39 -13.41 -1.52 -16.93
CA PRO A 39 -14.73 -1.90 -16.46
C PRO A 39 -14.87 -1.56 -14.98
N GLU A 40 -15.94 -0.87 -14.62
CA GLU A 40 -16.16 -0.41 -13.25
C GLU A 40 -16.03 -1.53 -12.22
N ARG A 41 -16.54 -2.71 -12.55
CA ARG A 41 -16.50 -3.87 -11.67
C ARG A 41 -15.08 -4.42 -11.44
N THR A 42 -14.11 -4.07 -12.29
CA THR A 42 -12.72 -4.51 -12.15
C THR A 42 -11.83 -3.44 -11.55
N TYR A 43 -12.37 -2.25 -11.35
CA TYR A 43 -11.61 -1.16 -10.73
C TYR A 43 -11.30 -1.54 -9.29
N PRO A 44 -10.02 -1.53 -8.88
CA PRO A 44 -9.66 -2.03 -7.56
C PRO A 44 -10.28 -1.18 -6.45
N GLY A 45 -11.01 -1.84 -5.57
CA GLY A 45 -11.60 -1.19 -4.42
C GLY A 45 -10.63 -1.11 -3.26
N ARG A 46 -11.13 -0.68 -2.12
CA ARG A 46 -10.34 -0.48 -0.92
C ARG A 46 -9.62 -1.75 -0.46
N GLU A 47 -10.24 -2.90 -0.63
CA GLU A 47 -9.66 -4.19 -0.25
C GLU A 47 -8.43 -4.57 -1.08
N HIS A 48 -8.23 -3.89 -2.21
CA HIS A 48 -7.08 -4.11 -3.10
C HIS A 48 -6.02 -3.03 -2.96
N GLN A 49 -6.15 -2.16 -1.96
CA GLN A 49 -5.16 -1.15 -1.65
C GLN A 49 -4.16 -1.72 -0.65
N GLY A 50 -2.89 -1.55 -0.94
CA GLY A 50 -1.83 -2.02 -0.08
C GLY A 50 -0.54 -1.28 -0.36
N PHE A 51 0.56 -1.99 -0.28
CA PHE A 51 1.89 -1.37 -0.41
C PHE A 51 2.85 -2.30 -1.14
N LEU A 52 3.83 -1.69 -1.77
CA LEU A 52 4.94 -2.40 -2.39
C LEU A 52 6.11 -2.38 -1.40
N THR A 53 6.74 -3.54 -1.22
CA THR A 53 7.86 -3.65 -0.28
C THR A 53 9.20 -3.68 -1.01
N SER A 54 10.27 -3.53 -0.22
CA SER A 54 11.64 -3.60 -0.73
C SER A 54 12.00 -4.96 -1.32
N LYS A 55 11.22 -5.98 -1.05
CA LYS A 55 11.38 -7.32 -1.65
C LYS A 55 10.51 -7.50 -2.89
N ASN A 56 9.99 -6.40 -3.41
CA ASN A 56 9.21 -6.36 -4.64
C ASN A 56 7.93 -7.21 -4.55
N ARG A 57 7.27 -7.15 -3.40
CA ARG A 57 5.99 -7.84 -3.25
C ARG A 57 4.91 -6.90 -2.75
N TYR A 58 3.68 -7.22 -3.09
CA TYR A 58 2.51 -6.51 -2.61
C TYR A 58 2.11 -7.06 -1.24
N VAL A 59 1.79 -6.16 -0.32
CA VAL A 59 1.24 -6.53 0.98
C VAL A 59 -0.02 -5.71 1.21
N ASP A 60 -0.98 -6.29 1.94
CA ASP A 60 -2.18 -5.55 2.29
C ASP A 60 -1.87 -4.52 3.38
N ARG A 61 -2.87 -3.74 3.77
CA ARG A 61 -2.64 -2.66 4.72
C ARG A 61 -2.33 -3.16 6.13
N LYS A 62 -2.81 -4.33 6.50
CA LYS A 62 -2.51 -4.91 7.82
C LYS A 62 -1.07 -5.39 7.88
N GLU A 63 -0.64 -6.12 6.88
CA GLU A 63 0.76 -6.56 6.81
C GLU A 63 1.69 -5.37 6.63
N GLY A 64 1.26 -4.38 5.84
CA GLY A 64 1.98 -3.12 5.67
C GLY A 64 2.20 -2.42 7.01
N TRP A 65 1.20 -2.38 7.87
CA TRP A 65 1.32 -1.78 9.20
C TRP A 65 2.40 -2.48 10.02
N LYS A 66 2.40 -3.81 10.03
CA LYS A 66 3.42 -4.59 10.75
C LYS A 66 4.83 -4.26 10.26
N ILE A 67 5.01 -4.28 8.95
CA ILE A 67 6.32 -4.01 8.34
C ILE A 67 6.78 -2.60 8.65
N ALA A 68 5.90 -1.62 8.45
CA ALA A 68 6.23 -0.21 8.71
C ALA A 68 6.53 0.05 10.18
N SER A 69 5.76 -0.57 11.08
CA SER A 69 5.98 -0.42 12.52
C SER A 69 7.34 -0.98 12.94
N GLU A 70 7.70 -2.14 12.43
CA GLU A 70 8.97 -2.79 12.74
C GLU A 70 10.17 -1.98 12.25
N ASN A 71 9.97 -1.19 11.21
CA ASN A 71 11.04 -0.40 10.59
C ASN A 71 10.97 1.09 10.94
N ASN A 72 10.13 1.46 11.88
CA ASN A 72 9.95 2.86 12.31
C ASN A 72 9.58 3.78 11.15
N GLN A 73 8.77 3.28 10.22
CA GLN A 73 8.36 4.03 9.04
C GLN A 73 7.10 4.85 9.25
N ILE A 74 6.36 4.61 10.33
CA ILE A 74 5.12 5.33 10.60
C ILE A 74 5.48 6.66 11.24
N LYS A 75 5.30 7.73 10.46
CA LYS A 75 5.66 9.09 10.87
C LYS A 75 4.48 9.89 11.40
N PHE A 76 3.29 9.58 10.93
CA PHE A 76 2.09 10.34 11.26
C PHE A 76 0.97 9.41 11.67
N GLY A 77 0.22 9.81 12.67
CA GLY A 77 -1.00 9.10 13.05
C GLY A 77 -0.82 7.75 13.72
N LYS A 78 0.38 7.43 14.14
CA LYS A 78 0.63 6.13 14.79
C LYS A 78 -0.26 5.92 16.01
N GLU A 79 -0.36 6.93 16.86
CA GLU A 79 -1.15 6.83 18.07
C GLU A 79 -2.65 6.74 17.79
N ALA A 80 -3.11 7.47 16.79
CA ALA A 80 -4.52 7.48 16.43
C ALA A 80 -4.95 6.22 15.70
N SER A 81 -4.02 5.59 14.99
CA SER A 81 -4.30 4.42 14.15
C SER A 81 -3.92 3.10 14.81
N ASP A 82 -3.25 3.14 15.94
CA ASP A 82 -2.76 1.92 16.57
C ASP A 82 -3.83 1.23 17.39
N ASN A 83 -4.48 0.27 16.76
CA ASN A 83 -5.50 -0.56 17.39
C ASN A 83 -5.04 -2.01 17.50
N GLY A 84 -3.75 -2.21 17.74
CA GLY A 84 -3.19 -3.53 17.85
C GLY A 84 -3.22 -4.27 16.52
N ASP A 85 -3.70 -5.51 16.56
CA ASP A 85 -3.68 -6.38 15.37
C ASP A 85 -4.63 -5.91 14.26
N ASP A 86 -5.51 -4.97 14.55
CA ASP A 86 -6.47 -4.45 13.57
C ASP A 86 -5.98 -3.20 12.85
N SER A 87 -4.78 -2.74 13.18
CA SER A 87 -4.23 -1.54 12.56
C SER A 87 -3.94 -1.77 11.08
N GLU A 88 -4.25 -0.77 10.27
CA GLU A 88 -4.04 -0.78 8.83
C GLU A 88 -3.22 0.44 8.42
N LEU A 89 -2.21 0.19 7.61
CA LEU A 89 -1.35 1.27 7.12
C LEU A 89 -2.09 2.06 6.03
N ILE A 90 -1.98 3.37 6.09
CA ILE A 90 -2.45 4.25 5.02
C ILE A 90 -1.28 5.12 4.57
N SER A 91 -1.35 5.64 3.35
CA SER A 91 -0.25 6.43 2.79
C SER A 91 0.12 7.61 3.68
N GLU A 92 -0.87 8.23 4.30
CA GLU A 92 -0.69 9.39 5.16
C GLU A 92 0.11 9.08 6.43
N ASN A 93 0.25 7.81 6.79
CA ASN A 93 1.09 7.41 7.91
C ASN A 93 2.58 7.53 7.57
N LEU A 94 2.92 7.43 6.30
CA LEU A 94 4.32 7.41 5.83
C LEU A 94 4.84 8.80 5.45
N TYR A 95 4.01 9.61 4.88
CA TYR A 95 4.41 10.93 4.39
C TYR A 95 3.28 11.94 4.40
#